data_0ba7157e189d405f941050e50ba57fcf
#
_entry.id   0ba7157e189d405f941050e50ba57fcf
#
_cell.length_a   1.000
_cell.length_b   1.000
_cell.length_c   1.000
_cell.angle_alpha   90.00
_cell.angle_beta   90.00
_cell.angle_gamma   90.00
#
_symmetry.space_group_name_H-M   'P 1'
#
loop_
_entity.id
_entity.type
_entity.pdbx_description
1 polymer ?
#
loop_
_entity_poly.entity_id
_entity_poly.type
_entity_poly.pdbx_seq_one_letter_code
_entity_poly.pdbx_strand_id
1 'polypeptide(L)'
;MPAFVGFANWQIPLMIGAPDMAFARMNNWSFWLLPPAALLLIGSFFVPGGATAAGWTLYAPLSVQMGVGMDMAIFAVHIMGISSIMGAINIITTVLNMRAPGMTLMKMPLFCWTWLITAYLLIAVMPVLAGAVTMILTDRHFGTHFFNAAYGGDPIIYQHVFWFFGHPEVYIMILPAFGIVSQVIPTFARKPLFGYASMVYATASIAILSFIVWAHHMFVTGMPVAGQLYFMYATMLIAVPTGVKVFNWVATMFKGSMTFETPMLWATGFIFVFTMGGFTGLMLAIAPLDIQLQETYYVVAHFHYVLVAGSLFALFAGTYYWLPKWTGHMYDEKLGKWHFWLSMISFNVAFFPQHFLGLAGMPRRMPDYALQFANFNEVSTIGAMVFGFSQLILLWVVLKAIRGGEKAPAKVWEGAEGLEWTVPSPAPHHTFEEPPVVK
;
A
#
# COMPACT_ATOMS: atom_id res chain seq x y z
N MET A 1 -0.84 1.33 -5.36
CA MET A 1 -1.97 0.38 -5.63
C MET A 1 -1.91 -0.27 -7.02
N PRO A 2 -1.80 0.41 -8.19
CA PRO A 2 -1.83 -0.27 -9.49
C PRO A 2 -0.86 -1.45 -9.63
N ALA A 3 0.38 -1.31 -9.18
CA ALA A 3 1.35 -2.39 -9.23
C ALA A 3 0.96 -3.59 -8.34
N PHE A 4 0.44 -3.36 -7.15
CA PHE A 4 -0.07 -4.43 -6.28
C PHE A 4 -1.26 -5.16 -6.93
N VAL A 5 -2.17 -4.43 -7.56
CA VAL A 5 -3.30 -5.02 -8.29
C VAL A 5 -2.79 -5.85 -9.47
N GLY A 6 -1.77 -5.37 -10.19
CA GLY A 6 -1.09 -6.14 -11.24
C GLY A 6 -0.51 -7.45 -10.70
N PHE A 7 0.18 -7.41 -9.57
CA PHE A 7 0.66 -8.64 -8.90
C PHE A 7 -0.50 -9.58 -8.54
N ALA A 8 -1.59 -9.07 -7.98
CA ALA A 8 -2.74 -9.90 -7.65
C ALA A 8 -3.31 -10.62 -8.87
N ASN A 9 -3.56 -9.88 -9.95
CA ASN A 9 -4.13 -10.44 -11.16
C ASN A 9 -3.25 -11.50 -11.83
N TRP A 10 -1.93 -11.35 -11.72
CA TRP A 10 -0.99 -12.33 -12.26
C TRP A 10 -0.75 -13.51 -11.31
N GLN A 11 -0.53 -13.25 -10.03
CA GLN A 11 -0.06 -14.27 -9.10
C GLN A 11 -1.19 -15.08 -8.47
N ILE A 12 -2.36 -14.50 -8.19
CA ILE A 12 -3.44 -15.23 -7.52
C ILE A 12 -3.85 -16.47 -8.32
N PRO A 13 -4.15 -16.41 -9.63
CA PRO A 13 -4.47 -17.61 -10.40
C PRO A 13 -3.37 -18.67 -10.33
N LEU A 14 -2.11 -18.26 -10.52
CA LEU A 14 -0.95 -19.17 -10.43
C LEU A 14 -0.85 -19.83 -9.06
N MET A 15 -1.04 -19.09 -7.98
CA MET A 15 -0.88 -19.57 -6.61
C MET A 15 -2.01 -20.49 -6.16
N ILE A 16 -3.24 -20.28 -6.67
CA ILE A 16 -4.40 -21.09 -6.28
C ILE A 16 -4.73 -22.20 -7.27
N GLY A 17 -4.01 -22.29 -8.39
CA GLY A 17 -4.23 -23.29 -9.44
C GLY A 17 -5.42 -22.99 -10.36
N ALA A 18 -5.80 -21.72 -10.47
CA ALA A 18 -6.86 -21.27 -11.38
C ALA A 18 -6.30 -20.93 -12.76
N PRO A 19 -7.08 -21.12 -13.85
CA PRO A 19 -6.62 -20.78 -15.20
C PRO A 19 -6.58 -19.26 -15.47
N ASP A 20 -7.40 -18.47 -14.80
CA ASP A 20 -7.52 -17.01 -14.92
C ASP A 20 -8.31 -16.45 -13.74
N MET A 21 -8.52 -15.14 -13.69
CA MET A 21 -9.47 -14.49 -12.80
C MET A 21 -10.92 -14.86 -13.18
N ALA A 22 -11.82 -14.90 -12.18
CA ALA A 22 -13.21 -15.34 -12.37
C ALA A 22 -13.97 -14.54 -13.45
N PHE A 23 -13.76 -13.23 -13.48
CA PHE A 23 -14.46 -12.31 -14.38
C PHE A 23 -13.48 -11.58 -15.30
N ALA A 24 -12.89 -12.29 -16.27
CA ALA A 24 -11.86 -11.76 -17.15
C ALA A 24 -12.29 -10.49 -17.93
N ARG A 25 -13.54 -10.40 -18.40
CA ARG A 25 -14.06 -9.20 -19.07
C ARG A 25 -14.20 -8.01 -18.13
N MET A 26 -14.69 -8.24 -16.92
CA MET A 26 -14.78 -7.20 -15.89
C MET A 26 -13.40 -6.75 -15.44
N ASN A 27 -12.44 -7.66 -15.37
CA ASN A 27 -11.04 -7.35 -15.09
C ASN A 27 -10.44 -6.40 -16.13
N ASN A 28 -10.63 -6.72 -17.41
CA ASN A 28 -10.21 -5.85 -18.51
C ASN A 28 -10.88 -4.47 -18.43
N TRP A 29 -12.19 -4.41 -18.16
CA TRP A 29 -12.89 -3.15 -18.03
C TRP A 29 -12.38 -2.33 -16.83
N SER A 30 -12.14 -2.95 -15.69
CA SER A 30 -11.58 -2.25 -14.52
C SER A 30 -10.22 -1.59 -14.83
N PHE A 31 -9.38 -2.25 -15.63
CA PHE A 31 -8.12 -1.66 -16.09
C PHE A 31 -8.36 -0.45 -16.99
N TRP A 32 -9.28 -0.55 -17.99
CA TRP A 32 -9.52 0.53 -18.94
C TRP A 32 -10.24 1.75 -18.35
N LEU A 33 -10.71 1.69 -17.11
CA LEU A 33 -11.17 2.86 -16.35
C LEU A 33 -10.01 3.71 -15.81
N LEU A 34 -8.81 3.15 -15.63
CA LEU A 34 -7.67 3.88 -15.09
C LEU A 34 -7.11 4.95 -16.05
N PRO A 35 -6.93 4.72 -17.37
CA PRO A 35 -6.46 5.75 -18.29
C PRO A 35 -7.34 7.01 -18.31
N PRO A 36 -8.69 6.95 -18.44
CA PRO A 36 -9.53 8.16 -18.37
C PRO A 36 -9.41 8.88 -17.03
N ALA A 37 -9.34 8.15 -15.91
CA ALA A 37 -9.14 8.77 -14.60
C ALA A 37 -7.79 9.52 -14.53
N ALA A 38 -6.72 8.90 -15.03
CA ALA A 38 -5.41 9.55 -15.11
C ALA A 38 -5.42 10.78 -16.01
N LEU A 39 -6.12 10.73 -17.16
CA LEU A 39 -6.26 11.87 -18.07
C LEU A 39 -7.03 13.03 -17.42
N LEU A 40 -8.06 12.77 -16.60
CA LEU A 40 -8.74 13.80 -15.83
C LEU A 40 -7.79 14.46 -14.81
N LEU A 41 -7.00 13.68 -14.07
CA LEU A 41 -6.03 14.23 -13.13
C LEU A 41 -4.95 15.05 -13.81
N ILE A 42 -4.37 14.57 -14.91
CA ILE A 42 -3.38 15.31 -15.69
C ILE A 42 -4.00 16.55 -16.32
N GLY A 43 -5.20 16.41 -16.89
CA GLY A 43 -5.95 17.51 -17.51
C GLY A 43 -6.27 18.63 -16.53
N SER A 44 -6.41 18.33 -15.23
CA SER A 44 -6.69 19.32 -14.20
C SER A 44 -5.60 20.41 -14.08
N PHE A 45 -4.36 20.12 -14.49
CA PHE A 45 -3.27 21.11 -14.50
C PHE A 45 -3.43 22.18 -15.59
N PHE A 46 -4.23 21.93 -16.62
CA PHE A 46 -4.36 22.78 -17.80
C PHE A 46 -5.67 23.57 -17.85
N VAL A 47 -6.53 23.46 -16.84
CA VAL A 47 -7.78 24.23 -16.74
C VAL A 47 -7.60 25.52 -15.94
N PRO A 48 -8.48 26.53 -16.11
CA PRO A 48 -8.45 27.73 -15.29
C PRO A 48 -8.52 27.42 -13.80
N GLY A 49 -7.60 27.98 -13.02
CA GLY A 49 -7.46 27.71 -11.59
C GLY A 49 -6.51 26.53 -11.27
N GLY A 50 -6.06 25.77 -12.28
CA GLY A 50 -5.09 24.68 -12.13
C GLY A 50 -5.64 23.46 -11.39
N ALA A 51 -4.75 22.53 -11.05
CA ALA A 51 -5.07 21.34 -10.29
C ALA A 51 -5.52 21.69 -8.86
N THR A 52 -6.21 20.75 -8.20
CA THR A 52 -6.66 20.94 -6.82
C THR A 52 -5.49 21.17 -5.86
N ALA A 53 -5.55 22.23 -5.05
CA ALA A 53 -4.57 22.59 -4.03
C ALA A 53 -5.01 22.14 -2.61
N ALA A 54 -6.04 21.30 -2.48
CA ALA A 54 -6.55 20.82 -1.20
C ALA A 54 -5.80 19.58 -0.65
N GLY A 55 -4.73 19.14 -1.32
CA GLY A 55 -4.04 17.90 -1.01
C GLY A 55 -4.90 16.66 -1.30
N TRP A 56 -4.37 15.47 -1.05
CA TRP A 56 -5.08 14.21 -1.35
C TRP A 56 -6.33 13.97 -0.48
N THR A 57 -6.42 14.63 0.68
CA THR A 57 -7.55 14.50 1.60
C THR A 57 -8.77 15.34 1.21
N LEU A 58 -8.59 16.31 0.30
CA LEU A 58 -9.67 17.15 -0.25
C LEU A 58 -10.56 17.80 0.81
N TYR A 59 -9.99 18.33 1.90
CA TYR A 59 -10.78 18.88 3.01
C TYR A 59 -11.68 20.04 2.61
N ALA A 60 -12.96 19.92 2.98
CA ALA A 60 -13.88 21.05 3.01
C ALA A 60 -13.56 21.96 4.23
N PRO A 61 -13.81 23.27 4.14
CA PRO A 61 -14.51 23.99 3.06
C PRO A 61 -13.61 24.40 1.88
N LEU A 62 -12.29 24.23 1.95
CA LEU A 62 -11.36 24.64 0.87
C LEU A 62 -11.71 23.97 -0.46
N SER A 63 -11.97 22.66 -0.47
CA SER A 63 -12.31 21.89 -1.67
C SER A 63 -13.61 22.39 -2.35
N VAL A 64 -14.55 22.91 -1.59
CA VAL A 64 -15.81 23.46 -2.13
C VAL A 64 -15.57 24.76 -2.91
N GLN A 65 -14.53 25.52 -2.57
CA GLN A 65 -14.23 26.86 -3.14
C GLN A 65 -13.31 26.81 -4.37
N MET A 66 -12.80 25.64 -4.74
CA MET A 66 -11.83 25.50 -5.83
C MET A 66 -12.47 25.54 -7.23
N GLY A 67 -11.63 25.72 -8.26
CA GLY A 67 -12.03 25.75 -9.67
C GLY A 67 -12.39 24.37 -10.24
N VAL A 68 -12.56 24.29 -11.57
CA VAL A 68 -12.94 23.08 -12.35
C VAL A 68 -11.97 21.91 -12.14
N GLY A 69 -10.69 22.18 -11.85
CA GLY A 69 -9.71 21.14 -11.55
C GLY A 69 -10.12 20.24 -10.38
N MET A 70 -10.90 20.78 -9.42
CA MET A 70 -11.46 20.00 -8.31
C MET A 70 -12.53 19.01 -8.79
N ASP A 71 -13.40 19.44 -9.70
CA ASP A 71 -14.42 18.55 -10.26
C ASP A 71 -13.78 17.41 -11.05
N MET A 72 -12.74 17.71 -11.84
CA MET A 72 -11.98 16.70 -12.56
C MET A 72 -11.33 15.68 -11.62
N ALA A 73 -10.78 16.14 -10.51
CA ALA A 73 -10.21 15.25 -9.48
C ALA A 73 -11.30 14.37 -8.83
N ILE A 74 -12.47 14.92 -8.51
CA ILE A 74 -13.60 14.17 -7.94
C ILE A 74 -14.07 13.10 -8.93
N PHE A 75 -14.25 13.41 -10.20
CA PHE A 75 -14.64 12.43 -11.22
C PHE A 75 -13.57 11.35 -11.42
N ALA A 76 -12.30 11.72 -11.40
CA ALA A 76 -11.20 10.76 -11.46
C ALA A 76 -11.25 9.77 -10.29
N VAL A 77 -11.48 10.25 -9.07
CA VAL A 77 -11.61 9.42 -7.86
C VAL A 77 -12.81 8.48 -7.97
N HIS A 78 -13.96 8.94 -8.49
CA HIS A 78 -15.13 8.08 -8.71
C HIS A 78 -14.81 6.95 -9.70
N ILE A 79 -14.17 7.26 -10.83
CA ILE A 79 -13.81 6.26 -11.85
C ILE A 79 -12.82 5.25 -11.28
N MET A 80 -11.80 5.69 -10.53
CA MET A 80 -10.86 4.80 -9.84
C MET A 80 -11.56 3.95 -8.78
N GLY A 81 -12.54 4.50 -8.08
CA GLY A 81 -13.34 3.76 -7.10
C GLY A 81 -14.15 2.63 -7.73
N ILE A 82 -14.79 2.87 -8.87
CA ILE A 82 -15.51 1.84 -9.63
C ILE A 82 -14.54 0.73 -10.05
N SER A 83 -13.38 1.10 -10.62
CA SER A 83 -12.32 0.16 -10.99
C SER A 83 -11.90 -0.72 -9.80
N SER A 84 -11.68 -0.10 -8.62
CA SER A 84 -11.26 -0.82 -7.41
C SER A 84 -12.32 -1.79 -6.90
N ILE A 85 -13.59 -1.41 -6.89
CA ILE A 85 -14.70 -2.31 -6.50
C ILE A 85 -14.81 -3.50 -7.45
N MET A 86 -14.72 -3.27 -8.77
CA MET A 86 -14.76 -4.34 -9.76
C MET A 86 -13.60 -5.32 -9.57
N GLY A 87 -12.38 -4.82 -9.36
CA GLY A 87 -11.21 -5.63 -9.04
C GLY A 87 -11.38 -6.43 -7.75
N ALA A 88 -11.94 -5.82 -6.72
CA ALA A 88 -12.19 -6.49 -5.43
C ALA A 88 -13.21 -7.63 -5.55
N ILE A 89 -14.32 -7.41 -6.25
CA ILE A 89 -15.33 -8.46 -6.53
C ILE A 89 -14.66 -9.63 -7.27
N ASN A 90 -13.82 -9.33 -8.24
CA ASN A 90 -13.13 -10.33 -9.04
C ASN A 90 -12.16 -11.17 -8.18
N ILE A 91 -11.35 -10.52 -7.35
CA ILE A 91 -10.43 -11.21 -6.44
C ILE A 91 -11.18 -12.11 -5.46
N ILE A 92 -12.24 -11.62 -4.81
CA ILE A 92 -13.04 -12.41 -3.87
C ILE A 92 -13.61 -13.65 -4.57
N THR A 93 -14.23 -13.46 -5.71
CA THR A 93 -14.84 -14.59 -6.46
C THR A 93 -13.79 -15.60 -6.90
N THR A 94 -12.66 -15.14 -7.42
CA THR A 94 -11.56 -16.01 -7.86
C THR A 94 -11.03 -16.83 -6.68
N VAL A 95 -10.69 -16.19 -5.58
CA VAL A 95 -10.11 -16.86 -4.41
C VAL A 95 -11.10 -17.83 -3.75
N LEU A 96 -12.38 -17.46 -3.65
CA LEU A 96 -13.35 -18.33 -2.98
C LEU A 96 -13.81 -19.51 -3.83
N ASN A 97 -13.90 -19.36 -5.16
CA ASN A 97 -14.57 -20.34 -6.02
C ASN A 97 -13.62 -21.11 -6.97
N MET A 98 -12.40 -20.62 -7.20
CA MET A 98 -11.53 -21.17 -8.25
C MET A 98 -10.26 -21.84 -7.73
N ARG A 99 -10.18 -22.12 -6.42
CA ARG A 99 -9.03 -22.84 -5.87
C ARG A 99 -8.95 -24.26 -6.40
N ALA A 100 -7.74 -24.72 -6.64
CA ALA A 100 -7.44 -26.07 -7.05
C ALA A 100 -8.05 -27.12 -6.09
N PRO A 101 -8.48 -28.30 -6.57
CA PRO A 101 -8.94 -29.39 -5.73
C PRO A 101 -7.95 -29.72 -4.60
N GLY A 102 -8.43 -29.82 -3.36
CA GLY A 102 -7.61 -30.05 -2.17
C GLY A 102 -7.03 -28.78 -1.52
N MET A 103 -7.06 -27.64 -2.19
CA MET A 103 -6.62 -26.36 -1.59
C MET A 103 -7.74 -25.75 -0.73
N THR A 104 -7.72 -26.04 0.55
CA THR A 104 -8.57 -25.34 1.53
C THR A 104 -8.07 -23.91 1.75
N LEU A 105 -8.88 -23.06 2.36
CA LEU A 105 -8.46 -21.69 2.68
C LEU A 105 -7.18 -21.66 3.52
N MET A 106 -7.03 -22.55 4.49
CA MET A 106 -5.84 -22.62 5.37
C MET A 106 -4.62 -23.30 4.74
N LYS A 107 -4.73 -23.80 3.50
CA LYS A 107 -3.59 -24.23 2.67
C LYS A 107 -3.18 -23.19 1.62
N MET A 108 -3.96 -22.12 1.50
CA MET A 108 -3.73 -21.07 0.52
C MET A 108 -2.50 -20.21 0.89
N PRO A 109 -1.67 -19.78 -0.08
CA PRO A 109 -0.55 -18.87 0.18
C PRO A 109 -1.01 -17.59 0.90
N LEU A 110 -0.17 -17.06 1.80
CA LEU A 110 -0.53 -15.90 2.61
C LEU A 110 -0.76 -14.64 1.75
N PHE A 111 -0.09 -14.53 0.62
CA PHE A 111 -0.34 -13.48 -0.37
C PHE A 111 -1.81 -13.45 -0.82
N CYS A 112 -2.39 -14.63 -1.09
CA CYS A 112 -3.82 -14.72 -1.46
C CYS A 112 -4.75 -14.32 -0.30
N TRP A 113 -4.39 -14.63 0.94
CA TRP A 113 -5.14 -14.19 2.13
C TRP A 113 -5.12 -12.68 2.30
N THR A 114 -3.95 -12.05 2.16
CA THR A 114 -3.85 -10.60 2.29
C THR A 114 -4.66 -9.89 1.22
N TRP A 115 -4.69 -10.42 0.01
CA TRP A 115 -5.53 -9.87 -1.07
C TRP A 115 -7.01 -10.11 -0.86
N LEU A 116 -7.41 -11.27 -0.38
CA LEU A 116 -8.82 -11.55 -0.06
C LEU A 116 -9.34 -10.56 0.98
N ILE A 117 -8.57 -10.34 2.05
CA ILE A 117 -8.92 -9.39 3.10
C ILE A 117 -8.92 -7.94 2.58
N THR A 118 -7.92 -7.57 1.78
CA THR A 118 -7.85 -6.25 1.13
C THR A 118 -9.06 -6.00 0.23
N ALA A 119 -9.51 -7.01 -0.51
CA ALA A 119 -10.68 -6.90 -1.37
C ALA A 119 -11.98 -6.66 -0.59
N TYR A 120 -12.14 -7.29 0.58
CA TYR A 120 -13.26 -7.00 1.47
C TYR A 120 -13.20 -5.56 2.02
N LEU A 121 -12.02 -5.07 2.39
CA LEU A 121 -11.86 -3.68 2.82
C LEU A 121 -12.25 -2.71 1.70
N LEU A 122 -11.79 -2.94 0.47
CA LEU A 122 -12.11 -2.10 -0.70
C LEU A 122 -13.63 -1.98 -0.92
N ILE A 123 -14.35 -3.10 -0.90
CA ILE A 123 -15.81 -3.08 -1.07
C ILE A 123 -16.49 -2.29 0.05
N ALA A 124 -16.00 -2.40 1.27
CA ALA A 124 -16.61 -1.73 2.41
C ALA A 124 -16.38 -0.21 2.43
N VAL A 125 -15.19 0.27 2.03
CA VAL A 125 -14.81 1.68 2.23
C VAL A 125 -14.92 2.55 0.98
N MET A 126 -14.82 1.99 -0.23
CA MET A 126 -14.90 2.79 -1.46
C MET A 126 -16.24 3.54 -1.62
N PRO A 127 -17.41 2.96 -1.27
CA PRO A 127 -18.67 3.70 -1.29
C PRO A 127 -18.68 4.89 -0.31
N VAL A 128 -17.98 4.78 0.82
CA VAL A 128 -17.86 5.87 1.80
C VAL A 128 -17.06 7.04 1.24
N LEU A 129 -15.92 6.76 0.58
CA LEU A 129 -15.16 7.78 -0.13
C LEU A 129 -16.00 8.43 -1.23
N ALA A 130 -16.67 7.63 -2.05
CA ALA A 130 -17.55 8.14 -3.11
C ALA A 130 -18.61 9.07 -2.54
N GLY A 131 -19.23 8.71 -1.40
CA GLY A 131 -20.17 9.55 -0.67
C GLY A 131 -19.56 10.88 -0.25
N ALA A 132 -18.38 10.86 0.39
CA ALA A 132 -17.67 12.06 0.86
C ALA A 132 -17.41 13.06 -0.28
N VAL A 133 -16.85 12.59 -1.40
CA VAL A 133 -16.52 13.48 -2.53
C VAL A 133 -17.77 13.88 -3.35
N THR A 134 -18.85 13.07 -3.32
CA THR A 134 -20.15 13.46 -3.88
C THR A 134 -20.78 14.60 -3.07
N MET A 135 -20.67 14.59 -1.75
CA MET A 135 -21.14 15.70 -0.92
C MET A 135 -20.40 17.01 -1.25
N ILE A 136 -19.08 16.98 -1.52
CA ILE A 136 -18.34 18.15 -2.04
C ILE A 136 -18.94 18.59 -3.37
N LEU A 137 -19.15 17.66 -4.31
CA LEU A 137 -19.67 17.98 -5.64
C LEU A 137 -21.06 18.63 -5.58
N THR A 138 -21.94 18.15 -4.69
CA THR A 138 -23.28 18.73 -4.53
C THR A 138 -23.25 20.10 -3.84
N ASP A 139 -22.37 20.32 -2.87
CA ASP A 139 -22.15 21.66 -2.28
C ASP A 139 -21.61 22.66 -3.31
N ARG A 140 -20.84 22.20 -4.29
CA ARG A 140 -20.30 23.05 -5.36
C ARG A 140 -21.33 23.46 -6.42
N HIS A 141 -22.24 22.54 -6.81
CA HIS A 141 -23.04 22.69 -8.02
C HIS A 141 -24.55 22.60 -7.82
N PHE A 142 -25.00 22.05 -6.68
CA PHE A 142 -26.42 21.75 -6.47
C PHE A 142 -27.02 22.51 -5.27
N GLY A 143 -26.26 23.45 -4.67
CA GLY A 143 -26.76 24.29 -3.58
C GLY A 143 -27.01 23.55 -2.27
N THR A 144 -26.42 22.39 -2.06
CA THR A 144 -26.37 21.75 -0.74
C THR A 144 -25.35 22.48 0.15
N HIS A 145 -25.47 22.31 1.46
CA HIS A 145 -24.64 23.00 2.44
C HIS A 145 -24.09 22.04 3.49
N PHE A 146 -23.65 20.84 3.09
CA PHE A 146 -23.13 19.84 4.02
C PHE A 146 -21.96 20.36 4.85
N PHE A 147 -21.11 21.21 4.25
CA PHE A 147 -19.86 21.68 4.84
C PHE A 147 -19.84 23.20 5.06
N ASN A 148 -20.95 23.89 4.92
CA ASN A 148 -21.05 25.33 5.14
C ASN A 148 -21.74 25.64 6.47
N ALA A 149 -20.95 26.04 7.48
CA ALA A 149 -21.43 26.33 8.82
C ALA A 149 -22.48 27.45 8.87
N ALA A 150 -22.43 28.43 7.95
CA ALA A 150 -23.39 29.52 7.89
C ALA A 150 -24.83 29.04 7.57
N TYR A 151 -24.98 27.87 6.98
CA TYR A 151 -26.27 27.26 6.62
C TYR A 151 -26.53 25.94 7.39
N GLY A 152 -25.84 25.75 8.52
CA GLY A 152 -26.06 24.59 9.41
C GLY A 152 -25.24 23.35 9.03
N GLY A 153 -24.34 23.45 8.08
CA GLY A 153 -23.38 22.36 7.77
C GLY A 153 -22.18 22.34 8.72
N ASP A 154 -21.38 21.29 8.63
CA ASP A 154 -20.17 21.14 9.47
C ASP A 154 -19.01 20.54 8.67
N PRO A 155 -17.89 21.28 8.45
CA PRO A 155 -16.70 20.75 7.79
C PRO A 155 -16.06 19.56 8.48
N ILE A 156 -16.24 19.41 9.81
CA ILE A 156 -15.70 18.28 10.58
C ILE A 156 -16.35 16.96 10.16
N ILE A 157 -17.63 16.99 9.75
CA ILE A 157 -18.32 15.81 9.22
C ILE A 157 -17.60 15.26 8.00
N TYR A 158 -17.07 16.14 7.10
CA TYR A 158 -16.25 15.68 5.98
C TYR A 158 -15.04 14.87 6.47
N GLN A 159 -14.32 15.36 7.47
CA GLN A 159 -13.14 14.67 8.00
C GLN A 159 -13.51 13.30 8.59
N HIS A 160 -14.63 13.18 9.32
CA HIS A 160 -15.10 11.89 9.83
C HIS A 160 -15.42 10.90 8.70
N VAL A 161 -16.20 11.30 7.70
CA VAL A 161 -16.57 10.44 6.57
C VAL A 161 -15.33 10.06 5.76
N PHE A 162 -14.46 11.04 5.47
CA PHE A 162 -13.21 10.79 4.74
C PHE A 162 -12.30 9.81 5.48
N TRP A 163 -12.06 10.01 6.78
CA TRP A 163 -11.14 9.15 7.54
C TRP A 163 -11.72 7.79 7.90
N PHE A 164 -13.04 7.64 7.92
CA PHE A 164 -13.65 6.31 7.99
C PHE A 164 -13.30 5.45 6.77
N PHE A 165 -13.10 6.07 5.61
CA PHE A 165 -12.42 5.45 4.47
C PHE A 165 -10.89 5.46 4.66
N GLY A 166 -10.31 6.60 5.03
CA GLY A 166 -8.88 6.88 4.92
C GLY A 166 -8.00 6.00 5.79
N HIS A 167 -8.45 5.60 6.98
CA HIS A 167 -7.66 4.71 7.80
C HIS A 167 -7.66 3.25 7.28
N PRO A 168 -8.81 2.62 6.93
CA PRO A 168 -8.77 1.36 6.22
C PRO A 168 -7.97 1.41 4.90
N GLU A 169 -7.94 2.54 4.19
CA GLU A 169 -7.16 2.71 2.98
C GLU A 169 -5.66 2.50 3.23
N VAL A 170 -5.10 2.99 4.32
CA VAL A 170 -3.67 2.76 4.63
C VAL A 170 -3.38 1.27 4.85
N TYR A 171 -4.34 0.51 5.38
CA TYR A 171 -4.20 -0.95 5.48
C TYR A 171 -4.46 -1.66 4.15
N ILE A 172 -5.33 -1.16 3.29
CA ILE A 172 -5.47 -1.63 1.91
C ILE A 172 -4.14 -1.51 1.17
N MET A 173 -3.38 -0.44 1.42
CA MET A 173 -2.07 -0.24 0.79
C MET A 173 -0.98 -1.16 1.35
N ILE A 174 -1.01 -1.52 2.64
CA ILE A 174 0.09 -2.28 3.25
C ILE A 174 -0.15 -3.79 3.32
N LEU A 175 -1.39 -4.27 3.40
CA LEU A 175 -1.67 -5.71 3.52
C LEU A 175 -1.11 -6.55 2.36
N PRO A 176 -1.22 -6.14 1.08
CA PRO A 176 -0.58 -6.84 -0.02
C PRO A 176 0.95 -6.94 0.12
N ALA A 177 1.58 -5.89 0.65
CA ALA A 177 3.01 -5.88 0.96
C ALA A 177 3.37 -6.96 1.99
N PHE A 178 2.57 -7.10 3.06
CA PHE A 178 2.74 -8.18 4.04
C PHE A 178 2.63 -9.56 3.40
N GLY A 179 1.75 -9.72 2.41
CA GLY A 179 1.63 -10.95 1.63
C GLY A 179 2.89 -11.27 0.85
N ILE A 180 3.46 -10.31 0.13
CA ILE A 180 4.70 -10.47 -0.64
C ILE A 180 5.87 -10.88 0.27
N VAL A 181 6.08 -10.12 1.36
CA VAL A 181 7.17 -10.39 2.30
C VAL A 181 7.03 -11.77 2.93
N SER A 182 5.80 -12.21 3.21
CA SER A 182 5.51 -13.54 3.75
C SER A 182 5.74 -14.68 2.75
N GLN A 183 5.86 -14.40 1.45
CA GLN A 183 6.28 -15.37 0.42
C GLN A 183 7.81 -15.38 0.26
N VAL A 184 8.43 -14.20 0.29
CA VAL A 184 9.87 -14.03 0.04
C VAL A 184 10.70 -14.60 1.19
N ILE A 185 10.40 -14.22 2.43
CA ILE A 185 11.20 -14.63 3.60
C ILE A 185 11.33 -16.14 3.76
N PRO A 186 10.24 -16.95 3.71
CA PRO A 186 10.36 -18.41 3.81
C PRO A 186 11.24 -19.01 2.73
N THR A 187 11.14 -18.52 1.50
CA THR A 187 11.94 -18.98 0.36
C THR A 187 13.44 -18.86 0.64
N PHE A 188 13.89 -17.69 1.08
CA PHE A 188 15.32 -17.43 1.30
C PHE A 188 15.81 -17.80 2.70
N ALA A 189 14.90 -18.05 3.64
CA ALA A 189 15.22 -18.68 4.91
C ALA A 189 15.24 -20.22 4.83
N ARG A 190 14.72 -20.81 3.74
CA ARG A 190 14.54 -22.25 3.53
C ARG A 190 13.80 -22.91 4.70
N LYS A 191 12.78 -22.23 5.17
CA LYS A 191 11.92 -22.65 6.28
C LYS A 191 10.47 -22.29 5.97
N PRO A 192 9.51 -23.13 6.44
CA PRO A 192 8.11 -22.73 6.38
C PRO A 192 7.86 -21.47 7.20
N LEU A 193 6.87 -20.68 6.79
CA LEU A 193 6.47 -19.46 7.51
C LEU A 193 6.06 -19.81 8.95
N PHE A 194 6.75 -19.24 9.92
CA PHE A 194 6.41 -19.43 11.32
C PHE A 194 5.03 -18.85 11.64
N GLY A 195 4.19 -19.66 12.28
CA GLY A 195 2.88 -19.22 12.75
C GLY A 195 1.90 -18.85 11.64
N TYR A 196 1.80 -19.61 10.55
CA TYR A 196 0.92 -19.34 9.43
C TYR A 196 -0.52 -18.95 9.86
N ALA A 197 -1.15 -19.73 10.73
CA ALA A 197 -2.51 -19.44 11.20
C ALA A 197 -2.57 -18.09 11.96
N SER A 198 -1.60 -17.82 12.83
CA SER A 198 -1.53 -16.53 13.54
C SER A 198 -1.31 -15.36 12.59
N MET A 199 -0.59 -15.55 11.48
CA MET A 199 -0.44 -14.53 10.43
C MET A 199 -1.76 -14.24 9.72
N VAL A 200 -2.58 -15.25 9.43
CA VAL A 200 -3.92 -15.08 8.85
C VAL A 200 -4.82 -14.32 9.83
N TYR A 201 -4.90 -14.76 11.07
CA TYR A 201 -5.72 -14.11 12.09
C TYR A 201 -5.27 -12.68 12.41
N ALA A 202 -3.96 -12.43 12.47
CA ALA A 202 -3.42 -11.09 12.66
C ALA A 202 -3.81 -10.17 11.48
N THR A 203 -3.78 -10.65 10.25
CA THR A 203 -4.21 -9.88 9.08
C THR A 203 -5.70 -9.52 9.15
N ALA A 204 -6.55 -10.49 9.49
CA ALA A 204 -7.98 -10.26 9.68
C ALA A 204 -8.27 -9.29 10.84
N SER A 205 -7.55 -9.42 11.95
CA SER A 205 -7.69 -8.53 13.11
C SER A 205 -7.33 -7.08 12.76
N ILE A 206 -6.23 -6.86 12.02
CA ILE A 206 -5.85 -5.53 11.53
C ILE A 206 -6.98 -4.93 10.68
N ALA A 207 -7.53 -5.72 9.75
CA ALA A 207 -8.60 -5.26 8.88
C ALA A 207 -9.86 -4.86 9.68
N ILE A 208 -10.29 -5.68 10.65
CA ILE A 208 -11.45 -5.38 11.49
C ILE A 208 -11.21 -4.13 12.34
N LEU A 209 -10.06 -4.06 13.02
CA LEU A 209 -9.72 -2.92 13.88
C LEU A 209 -9.61 -1.62 13.08
N SER A 210 -9.23 -1.68 11.81
CA SER A 210 -9.08 -0.50 10.96
C SER A 210 -10.35 0.36 10.86
N PHE A 211 -11.54 -0.22 11.06
CA PHE A 211 -12.83 0.50 11.00
C PHE A 211 -13.18 1.29 12.26
N ILE A 212 -12.49 1.07 13.37
CA ILE A 212 -12.87 1.67 14.66
C ILE A 212 -11.84 2.65 15.21
N VAL A 213 -10.88 3.08 14.38
CA VAL A 213 -9.72 3.90 14.82
C VAL A 213 -9.54 5.20 14.03
N TRP A 214 -10.38 5.49 13.04
CA TRP A 214 -10.18 6.54 12.05
C TRP A 214 -9.93 7.94 12.61
N ALA A 215 -10.53 8.29 13.76
CA ALA A 215 -10.47 9.66 14.24
C ALA A 215 -9.21 10.01 15.03
N HIS A 216 -8.20 9.10 15.08
CA HIS A 216 -6.86 9.51 15.48
C HIS A 216 -6.22 10.49 14.47
N HIS A 217 -6.73 10.57 13.24
CA HIS A 217 -6.38 11.62 12.29
C HIS A 217 -6.99 13.00 12.63
N MET A 218 -7.74 13.09 13.73
CA MET A 218 -8.58 14.25 14.07
C MET A 218 -8.41 14.72 15.53
N PHE A 219 -7.33 14.37 16.21
CA PHE A 219 -7.14 14.72 17.63
C PHE A 219 -7.13 16.23 17.90
N VAL A 220 -6.72 17.06 16.91
CA VAL A 220 -6.67 18.53 17.04
C VAL A 220 -7.91 19.24 16.48
N THR A 221 -8.99 18.52 16.15
CA THR A 221 -10.23 19.13 15.61
C THR A 221 -11.24 19.58 16.68
N GLY A 222 -10.86 19.59 17.96
CA GLY A 222 -11.74 19.90 19.06
C GLY A 222 -12.51 18.70 19.62
N MET A 223 -12.02 17.48 19.41
CA MET A 223 -12.63 16.25 19.90
C MET A 223 -12.68 16.23 21.44
N PRO A 224 -13.83 15.81 22.04
CA PRO A 224 -13.95 15.63 23.50
C PRO A 224 -12.92 14.63 24.03
N VAL A 225 -12.44 14.83 25.27
CA VAL A 225 -11.44 13.96 25.91
C VAL A 225 -11.82 12.48 25.88
N ALA A 226 -13.12 12.17 26.11
CA ALA A 226 -13.59 10.78 26.03
C ALA A 226 -13.38 10.16 24.65
N GLY A 227 -13.60 10.93 23.58
CA GLY A 227 -13.31 10.51 22.19
C GLY A 227 -11.81 10.34 21.95
N GLN A 228 -10.98 11.27 22.43
CA GLN A 228 -9.53 11.16 22.34
C GLN A 228 -9.02 9.87 23.00
N LEU A 229 -9.48 9.58 24.22
CA LEU A 229 -9.12 8.36 24.94
C LEU A 229 -9.57 7.10 24.19
N TYR A 230 -10.80 7.07 23.69
CA TYR A 230 -11.29 5.94 22.92
C TYR A 230 -10.41 5.67 21.69
N PHE A 231 -10.22 6.68 20.82
CA PHE A 231 -9.44 6.52 19.59
C PHE A 231 -7.95 6.25 19.85
N MET A 232 -7.39 6.78 20.92
CA MET A 232 -6.04 6.49 21.38
C MET A 232 -5.87 5.00 21.68
N TYR A 233 -6.69 4.45 22.59
CA TYR A 233 -6.58 3.04 22.97
C TYR A 233 -6.93 2.07 21.83
N ALA A 234 -7.99 2.37 21.08
CA ALA A 234 -8.36 1.56 19.92
C ALA A 234 -7.23 1.51 18.87
N THR A 235 -6.57 2.65 18.63
CA THR A 235 -5.44 2.73 17.70
C THR A 235 -4.22 1.94 18.19
N MET A 236 -3.89 2.07 19.47
CA MET A 236 -2.77 1.31 20.06
C MET A 236 -2.99 -0.20 19.99
N LEU A 237 -4.23 -0.66 20.05
CA LEU A 237 -4.56 -2.08 19.95
C LEU A 237 -4.12 -2.73 18.63
N ILE A 238 -4.06 -1.95 17.53
CA ILE A 238 -3.58 -2.45 16.21
C ILE A 238 -2.09 -2.86 16.26
N ALA A 239 -1.33 -2.30 17.17
CA ALA A 239 0.08 -2.67 17.34
C ALA A 239 0.26 -4.15 17.73
N VAL A 240 -0.72 -4.76 18.42
CA VAL A 240 -0.63 -6.17 18.85
C VAL A 240 -0.61 -7.12 17.64
N PRO A 241 -1.62 -7.19 16.76
CA PRO A 241 -1.57 -8.07 15.60
C PRO A 241 -0.44 -7.69 14.62
N THR A 242 -0.08 -6.41 14.53
CA THR A 242 1.06 -5.97 13.71
C THR A 242 2.38 -6.53 14.28
N GLY A 243 2.57 -6.45 15.60
CA GLY A 243 3.71 -7.06 16.29
C GLY A 243 3.81 -8.57 16.07
N VAL A 244 2.69 -9.29 16.12
CA VAL A 244 2.65 -10.73 15.80
C VAL A 244 3.24 -10.99 14.40
N LYS A 245 2.92 -10.16 13.40
CA LYS A 245 3.47 -10.33 12.05
C LYS A 245 4.98 -10.13 12.00
N VAL A 246 5.47 -9.05 12.60
CA VAL A 246 6.92 -8.75 12.64
C VAL A 246 7.68 -9.88 13.35
N PHE A 247 7.20 -10.31 14.52
CA PHE A 247 7.82 -11.42 15.26
C PHE A 247 7.81 -12.72 14.48
N ASN A 248 6.73 -13.02 13.75
CA ASN A 248 6.66 -14.24 12.95
C ASN A 248 7.61 -14.21 11.75
N TRP A 249 7.84 -13.06 11.11
CA TRP A 249 8.87 -12.92 10.07
C TRP A 249 10.27 -13.13 10.65
N VAL A 250 10.57 -12.50 11.79
CA VAL A 250 11.86 -12.70 12.49
C VAL A 250 12.04 -14.16 12.92
N ALA A 251 11.00 -14.78 13.47
CA ALA A 251 11.03 -16.21 13.87
C ALA A 251 11.20 -17.15 12.66
N THR A 252 10.69 -16.77 11.49
CA THR A 252 10.93 -17.54 10.25
C THR A 252 12.40 -17.49 9.86
N MET A 253 13.04 -16.34 9.98
CA MET A 253 14.47 -16.16 9.70
C MET A 253 15.37 -16.83 10.76
N PHE A 254 14.93 -16.87 12.01
CA PHE A 254 15.72 -17.43 13.12
C PHE A 254 16.07 -18.89 12.89
N LYS A 255 17.36 -19.24 12.94
CA LYS A 255 17.90 -20.57 12.62
C LYS A 255 17.53 -21.08 11.21
N GLY A 256 17.22 -20.20 10.28
CA GLY A 256 17.07 -20.54 8.87
C GLY A 256 18.42 -20.62 8.15
N SER A 257 18.46 -21.36 7.05
CA SER A 257 19.60 -21.37 6.12
C SER A 257 19.46 -20.19 5.16
N MET A 258 19.69 -18.97 5.68
CA MET A 258 19.40 -17.73 4.95
C MET A 258 20.40 -17.46 3.84
N THR A 259 19.87 -17.03 2.69
CA THR A 259 20.65 -16.45 1.59
C THR A 259 20.11 -15.05 1.30
N PHE A 260 20.97 -14.15 0.82
CA PHE A 260 20.67 -12.73 0.65
C PHE A 260 20.75 -12.31 -0.82
N GLU A 261 19.92 -12.96 -1.63
CA GLU A 261 19.62 -12.47 -2.98
C GLU A 261 18.75 -11.19 -2.89
N THR A 262 18.69 -10.47 -3.99
CA THR A 262 18.02 -9.16 -4.06
C THR A 262 16.61 -9.14 -3.43
N PRO A 263 15.71 -10.13 -3.68
CA PRO A 263 14.39 -10.13 -3.04
C PRO A 263 14.46 -10.18 -1.51
N MET A 264 15.38 -10.97 -0.95
CA MET A 264 15.54 -11.09 0.50
C MET A 264 16.10 -9.83 1.14
N LEU A 265 17.01 -9.13 0.46
CA LEU A 265 17.50 -7.83 0.93
C LEU A 265 16.34 -6.82 1.07
N TRP A 266 15.46 -6.76 0.06
CA TRP A 266 14.28 -5.90 0.11
C TRP A 266 13.28 -6.31 1.20
N ALA A 267 13.09 -7.61 1.40
CA ALA A 267 12.18 -8.11 2.44
C ALA A 267 12.72 -7.84 3.86
N THR A 268 14.02 -7.97 4.08
CA THR A 268 14.66 -7.62 5.37
C THR A 268 14.71 -6.12 5.58
N GLY A 269 15.01 -5.36 4.54
CA GLY A 269 14.91 -3.89 4.56
C GLY A 269 13.51 -3.41 4.90
N PHE A 270 12.48 -4.03 4.32
CA PHE A 270 11.09 -3.78 4.67
C PHE A 270 10.83 -3.98 6.18
N ILE A 271 11.24 -5.11 6.76
CA ILE A 271 11.03 -5.36 8.20
C ILE A 271 11.64 -4.24 9.04
N PHE A 272 12.86 -3.83 8.71
CA PHE A 272 13.55 -2.77 9.43
C PHE A 272 12.79 -1.44 9.36
N VAL A 273 12.54 -0.94 8.15
CA VAL A 273 11.92 0.39 7.97
C VAL A 273 10.48 0.42 8.44
N PHE A 274 9.71 -0.66 8.18
CA PHE A 274 8.32 -0.75 8.64
C PHE A 274 8.23 -0.78 10.17
N THR A 275 9.13 -1.49 10.86
CA THR A 275 9.16 -1.54 12.32
C THR A 275 9.51 -0.18 12.92
N MET A 276 10.48 0.54 12.35
CA MET A 276 10.80 1.91 12.77
C MET A 276 9.59 2.85 12.59
N GLY A 277 8.91 2.76 11.45
CA GLY A 277 7.67 3.50 11.21
C GLY A 277 6.54 3.11 12.16
N GLY A 278 6.47 1.84 12.57
CA GLY A 278 5.52 1.36 13.57
C GLY A 278 5.74 1.98 14.94
N PHE A 279 6.99 2.11 15.39
CA PHE A 279 7.31 2.79 16.65
C PHE A 279 6.92 4.28 16.64
N THR A 280 7.18 4.98 15.54
CA THR A 280 6.73 6.38 15.41
C THR A 280 5.20 6.49 15.34
N GLY A 281 4.53 5.47 14.80
CA GLY A 281 3.07 5.36 14.81
C GLY A 281 2.49 5.20 16.21
N LEU A 282 3.15 4.43 17.09
CA LEU A 282 2.75 4.34 18.50
C LEU A 282 2.83 5.70 19.21
N MET A 283 3.84 6.51 18.91
CA MET A 283 3.93 7.88 19.46
C MET A 283 2.76 8.74 18.98
N LEU A 284 2.41 8.68 17.69
CA LEU A 284 1.29 9.42 17.12
C LEU A 284 -0.08 8.88 17.59
N ALA A 285 -0.17 7.60 17.98
CA ALA A 285 -1.39 7.04 18.54
C ALA A 285 -1.74 7.64 19.92
N ILE A 286 -0.75 8.15 20.64
CA ILE A 286 -0.90 8.73 21.99
C ILE A 286 -1.39 10.18 21.85
N ALA A 287 -2.68 10.43 22.10
CA ALA A 287 -3.29 11.74 21.89
C ALA A 287 -2.54 12.92 22.51
N PRO A 288 -2.07 12.90 23.78
CA PRO A 288 -1.24 13.97 24.35
C PRO A 288 0.03 14.28 23.58
N LEU A 289 0.66 13.30 22.93
CA LEU A 289 1.83 13.52 22.08
C LEU A 289 1.42 14.00 20.69
N ASP A 290 0.38 13.41 20.13
CA ASP A 290 -0.07 13.76 18.78
C ASP A 290 -0.60 15.19 18.69
N ILE A 291 -1.21 15.74 19.74
CA ILE A 291 -1.61 17.15 19.79
C ILE A 291 -0.43 18.10 19.47
N GLN A 292 0.80 17.71 19.78
CA GLN A 292 2.00 18.48 19.45
C GLN A 292 2.60 18.12 18.09
N LEU A 293 2.36 16.90 17.59
CA LEU A 293 3.00 16.35 16.40
C LEU A 293 2.08 16.33 15.18
N GLN A 294 0.76 16.31 15.38
CA GLN A 294 -0.22 16.33 14.30
C GLN A 294 -0.01 17.58 13.43
N GLU A 295 -0.15 17.42 12.11
CA GLU A 295 0.10 18.47 11.12
C GLU A 295 1.56 18.98 11.08
N THR A 296 2.51 18.23 11.64
CA THR A 296 3.96 18.48 11.48
C THR A 296 4.61 17.46 10.55
N TYR A 297 5.89 17.71 10.19
CA TYR A 297 6.69 16.77 9.41
C TYR A 297 7.00 15.45 10.12
N TYR A 298 6.74 15.34 11.40
CA TYR A 298 6.82 14.04 12.11
C TYR A 298 5.82 13.03 11.54
N VAL A 299 4.60 13.47 11.25
CA VAL A 299 3.57 12.64 10.60
C VAL A 299 4.01 12.23 9.19
N VAL A 300 4.64 13.16 8.45
CA VAL A 300 5.16 12.89 7.11
C VAL A 300 6.25 11.82 7.16
N ALA A 301 7.20 11.94 8.07
CA ALA A 301 8.22 10.91 8.30
C ALA A 301 7.60 9.55 8.62
N HIS A 302 6.65 9.52 9.56
CA HIS A 302 5.96 8.30 9.98
C HIS A 302 5.33 7.56 8.79
N PHE A 303 4.44 8.23 8.04
CA PHE A 303 3.73 7.49 6.99
C PHE A 303 4.63 7.13 5.80
N HIS A 304 5.72 7.85 5.54
CA HIS A 304 6.68 7.41 4.55
C HIS A 304 7.40 6.12 4.97
N TYR A 305 7.72 5.96 6.24
CA TYR A 305 8.32 4.71 6.75
C TYR A 305 7.34 3.53 6.66
N VAL A 306 6.08 3.68 7.08
CA VAL A 306 5.14 2.55 7.07
C VAL A 306 4.53 2.29 5.69
N LEU A 307 4.18 3.32 4.92
CA LEU A 307 3.50 3.15 3.63
C LEU A 307 4.47 3.17 2.46
N VAL A 308 5.32 4.20 2.34
CA VAL A 308 6.19 4.31 1.15
C VAL A 308 7.28 3.25 1.21
N ALA A 309 8.13 3.23 2.23
CA ALA A 309 9.12 2.17 2.35
C ALA A 309 8.45 0.80 2.58
N GLY A 310 7.41 0.73 3.41
CA GLY A 310 6.66 -0.50 3.61
C GLY A 310 6.12 -1.09 2.31
N SER A 311 5.31 -0.34 1.58
CA SER A 311 4.70 -0.84 0.34
C SER A 311 5.71 -0.98 -0.79
N LEU A 312 6.57 0.03 -0.99
CA LEU A 312 7.47 0.07 -2.14
C LEU A 312 8.61 -0.96 -2.01
N PHE A 313 9.16 -1.14 -0.81
CA PHE A 313 10.21 -2.15 -0.59
C PHE A 313 9.65 -3.58 -0.78
N ALA A 314 8.42 -3.82 -0.33
CA ALA A 314 7.77 -5.09 -0.60
C ALA A 314 7.46 -5.28 -2.11
N LEU A 315 7.05 -4.22 -2.82
CA LEU A 315 6.88 -4.26 -4.27
C LEU A 315 8.20 -4.60 -4.97
N PHE A 316 9.30 -4.01 -4.55
CA PHE A 316 10.62 -4.33 -5.11
C PHE A 316 11.01 -5.77 -4.77
N ALA A 317 10.80 -6.22 -3.52
CA ALA A 317 11.01 -7.62 -3.16
C ALA A 317 10.22 -8.56 -4.08
N GLY A 318 8.93 -8.31 -4.28
CA GLY A 318 8.07 -9.09 -5.18
C GLY A 318 8.48 -8.98 -6.64
N THR A 319 8.86 -7.79 -7.11
CA THR A 319 9.35 -7.59 -8.49
C THR A 319 10.56 -8.47 -8.74
N TYR A 320 11.61 -8.38 -7.94
CA TYR A 320 12.80 -9.21 -8.11
C TYR A 320 12.53 -10.70 -7.89
N TYR A 321 11.57 -11.05 -7.02
CA TYR A 321 11.19 -12.43 -6.74
C TYR A 321 10.50 -13.10 -7.92
N TRP A 322 9.56 -12.40 -8.58
CA TRP A 322 8.74 -12.96 -9.67
C TRP A 322 9.16 -12.49 -11.07
N LEU A 323 10.02 -11.48 -11.23
CA LEU A 323 10.48 -11.01 -12.54
C LEU A 323 10.98 -12.13 -13.44
N PRO A 324 11.78 -13.12 -12.95
CA PRO A 324 12.18 -14.23 -13.79
C PRO A 324 11.02 -15.11 -14.22
N LYS A 325 9.98 -15.25 -13.37
CA LYS A 325 8.75 -15.99 -13.71
C LYS A 325 7.94 -15.26 -14.79
N TRP A 326 7.92 -13.93 -14.78
CA TRP A 326 7.15 -13.14 -15.74
C TRP A 326 7.84 -13.03 -17.09
N THR A 327 9.15 -12.85 -17.11
CA THR A 327 9.91 -12.58 -18.33
C THR A 327 10.53 -13.84 -18.96
N GLY A 328 10.68 -14.91 -18.19
CA GLY A 328 11.42 -16.11 -18.59
C GLY A 328 12.94 -15.96 -18.54
N HIS A 329 13.45 -14.83 -18.01
CA HIS A 329 14.89 -14.56 -17.94
C HIS A 329 15.31 -14.11 -16.54
N MET A 330 16.48 -14.54 -16.11
CA MET A 330 17.11 -14.04 -14.89
C MET A 330 17.56 -12.60 -15.08
N TYR A 331 17.52 -11.83 -14.00
CA TYR A 331 18.01 -10.45 -13.97
C TYR A 331 19.44 -10.38 -13.44
N ASP A 332 20.07 -9.20 -13.58
CA ASP A 332 21.42 -8.94 -13.09
C ASP A 332 21.39 -8.70 -11.57
N GLU A 333 21.82 -9.71 -10.81
CA GLU A 333 21.82 -9.70 -9.34
C GLU A 333 22.70 -8.58 -8.76
N LYS A 334 23.81 -8.22 -9.41
CA LYS A 334 24.68 -7.13 -8.94
C LYS A 334 23.96 -5.79 -9.02
N LEU A 335 23.28 -5.53 -10.13
CA LEU A 335 22.48 -4.31 -10.29
C LEU A 335 21.31 -4.28 -9.32
N GLY A 336 20.65 -5.43 -9.06
CA GLY A 336 19.61 -5.55 -8.06
C GLY A 336 20.09 -5.17 -6.66
N LYS A 337 21.26 -5.65 -6.25
CA LYS A 337 21.88 -5.29 -4.96
C LYS A 337 22.29 -3.82 -4.89
N TRP A 338 22.81 -3.24 -5.97
CA TRP A 338 23.07 -1.80 -6.04
C TRP A 338 21.80 -0.98 -5.90
N HIS A 339 20.73 -1.37 -6.58
CA HIS A 339 19.41 -0.73 -6.42
C HIS A 339 18.96 -0.76 -4.97
N PHE A 340 19.05 -1.91 -4.29
CA PHE A 340 18.68 -2.02 -2.89
C PHE A 340 19.48 -1.08 -1.98
N TRP A 341 20.79 -1.17 -2.00
CA TRP A 341 21.62 -0.41 -1.07
C TRP A 341 21.53 1.10 -1.28
N LEU A 342 21.50 1.52 -2.54
CA LEU A 342 21.36 2.94 -2.85
C LEU A 342 19.99 3.47 -2.41
N SER A 343 18.92 2.71 -2.67
CA SER A 343 17.56 3.07 -2.24
C SER A 343 17.41 3.05 -0.73
N MET A 344 17.93 2.02 -0.05
CA MET A 344 17.82 1.88 1.41
C MET A 344 18.50 3.04 2.14
N ILE A 345 19.71 3.39 1.73
CA ILE A 345 20.47 4.48 2.34
C ILE A 345 19.79 5.82 2.05
N SER A 346 19.49 6.09 0.78
CA SER A 346 18.92 7.39 0.39
C SER A 346 17.52 7.62 0.92
N PHE A 347 16.70 6.56 1.05
CA PHE A 347 15.39 6.65 1.71
C PHE A 347 15.52 7.14 3.17
N ASN A 348 16.45 6.56 3.93
CA ASN A 348 16.67 6.98 5.31
C ASN A 348 17.24 8.42 5.39
N VAL A 349 18.13 8.80 4.46
CA VAL A 349 18.64 10.19 4.37
C VAL A 349 17.50 11.16 4.03
N ALA A 350 16.53 10.75 3.22
CA ALA A 350 15.39 11.58 2.88
C ALA A 350 14.40 11.77 4.04
N PHE A 351 14.01 10.69 4.69
CA PHE A 351 12.85 10.72 5.60
C PHE A 351 13.17 10.67 7.09
N PHE A 352 14.34 10.16 7.48
CA PHE A 352 14.72 10.16 8.91
C PHE A 352 14.86 11.57 9.49
N PRO A 353 15.52 12.55 8.82
CA PRO A 353 15.61 13.92 9.29
C PRO A 353 14.26 14.62 9.50
N GLN A 354 13.22 14.20 8.77
CA GLN A 354 11.88 14.79 8.87
C GLN A 354 11.22 14.54 10.25
N HIS A 355 11.62 13.49 10.99
CA HIS A 355 11.19 13.33 12.38
C HIS A 355 11.67 14.51 13.25
N PHE A 356 12.90 14.94 13.07
CA PHE A 356 13.47 16.08 13.83
C PHE A 356 12.86 17.41 13.40
N LEU A 357 12.55 17.57 12.10
CA LEU A 357 11.79 18.74 11.63
C LEU A 357 10.42 18.82 12.31
N GLY A 358 9.72 17.71 12.42
CA GLY A 358 8.43 17.65 13.11
C GLY A 358 8.53 17.91 14.61
N LEU A 359 9.53 17.32 15.29
CA LEU A 359 9.79 17.60 16.71
C LEU A 359 10.17 19.06 16.97
N ALA A 360 10.81 19.73 16.01
CA ALA A 360 11.11 21.16 16.04
C ALA A 360 9.91 22.04 15.68
N GLY A 361 8.74 21.45 15.37
CA GLY A 361 7.50 22.16 15.09
C GLY A 361 7.32 22.60 13.63
N MET A 362 8.09 22.06 12.67
CA MET A 362 7.88 22.40 11.26
C MET A 362 6.51 21.87 10.77
N PRO A 363 5.58 22.74 10.36
CA PRO A 363 4.27 22.30 9.85
C PRO A 363 4.41 21.59 8.49
N ARG A 364 3.47 20.70 8.20
CA ARG A 364 3.29 20.13 6.86
C ARG A 364 2.32 21.00 6.03
N ARG A 365 2.22 20.75 4.72
CA ARG A 365 1.28 21.40 3.79
C ARG A 365 1.49 22.91 3.66
N MET A 366 2.71 23.34 3.73
CA MET A 366 3.11 24.73 3.56
C MET A 366 3.95 24.91 2.28
N PRO A 367 3.89 26.06 1.61
CA PRO A 367 4.64 26.28 0.38
C PRO A 367 6.12 26.57 0.62
N ASP A 368 6.48 27.05 1.81
CA ASP A 368 7.84 27.42 2.19
C ASP A 368 8.03 27.23 3.70
N TYR A 369 9.27 27.19 4.17
CA TYR A 369 9.63 26.95 5.56
C TYR A 369 10.63 27.99 6.08
N ALA A 370 10.63 28.22 7.39
CA ALA A 370 11.57 29.13 8.04
C ALA A 370 13.01 28.64 7.92
N LEU A 371 13.98 29.56 7.82
CA LEU A 371 15.41 29.27 7.62
C LEU A 371 16.01 28.32 8.67
N GLN A 372 15.46 28.28 9.88
CA GLN A 372 15.87 27.33 10.93
C GLN A 372 15.72 25.85 10.55
N PHE A 373 14.86 25.55 9.57
CA PHE A 373 14.61 24.19 9.08
C PHE A 373 15.43 23.85 7.82
N ALA A 374 16.21 24.80 7.27
CA ALA A 374 16.86 24.63 5.96
C ALA A 374 17.80 23.44 5.91
N ASN A 375 18.70 23.27 6.87
CA ASN A 375 19.73 22.22 6.85
C ASN A 375 19.13 20.79 6.76
N PHE A 376 18.10 20.50 7.56
CA PHE A 376 17.45 19.19 7.51
C PHE A 376 16.65 18.99 6.22
N ASN A 377 16.04 20.05 5.66
CA ASN A 377 15.35 19.98 4.38
C ASN A 377 16.32 19.77 3.21
N GLU A 378 17.51 20.38 3.25
CA GLU A 378 18.56 20.13 2.25
C GLU A 378 19.02 18.67 2.25
N VAL A 379 19.31 18.12 3.44
CA VAL A 379 19.68 16.70 3.59
C VAL A 379 18.55 15.80 3.06
N SER A 380 17.31 16.08 3.44
CA SER A 380 16.12 15.35 2.97
C SER A 380 15.99 15.41 1.44
N THR A 381 16.22 16.58 0.84
CA THR A 381 16.17 16.78 -0.62
C THR A 381 17.23 15.96 -1.34
N ILE A 382 18.47 15.98 -0.85
CA ILE A 382 19.55 15.16 -1.43
C ILE A 382 19.19 13.68 -1.38
N GLY A 383 18.72 13.21 -0.22
CA GLY A 383 18.24 11.83 -0.07
C GLY A 383 17.13 11.47 -1.07
N ALA A 384 16.14 12.33 -1.21
CA ALA A 384 15.02 12.12 -2.14
C ALA A 384 15.47 12.08 -3.61
N MET A 385 16.39 12.95 -4.02
CA MET A 385 16.95 12.93 -5.37
C MET A 385 17.73 11.64 -5.64
N VAL A 386 18.60 11.23 -4.73
CA VAL A 386 19.37 9.98 -4.88
C VAL A 386 18.43 8.77 -4.91
N PHE A 387 17.40 8.76 -4.07
CA PHE A 387 16.36 7.72 -4.09
C PHE A 387 15.65 7.67 -5.45
N GLY A 388 15.25 8.82 -5.99
CA GLY A 388 14.67 8.91 -7.33
C GLY A 388 15.57 8.37 -8.42
N PHE A 389 16.84 8.78 -8.43
CA PHE A 389 17.83 8.28 -9.39
C PHE A 389 18.09 6.77 -9.27
N SER A 390 18.05 6.22 -8.06
CA SER A 390 18.23 4.77 -7.87
C SER A 390 17.14 3.95 -8.60
N GLN A 391 15.95 4.50 -8.83
CA GLN A 391 14.87 3.81 -9.55
C GLN A 391 15.18 3.61 -11.04
N LEU A 392 16.11 4.38 -11.63
CA LEU A 392 16.58 4.15 -12.99
C LEU A 392 17.35 2.81 -13.10
N ILE A 393 17.97 2.35 -12.01
CA ILE A 393 18.61 1.02 -11.97
C ILE A 393 17.53 -0.06 -12.10
N LEU A 394 16.41 0.06 -11.35
CA LEU A 394 15.29 -0.89 -11.46
C LEU A 394 14.75 -0.91 -12.90
N LEU A 395 14.49 0.27 -13.47
CA LEU A 395 14.02 0.36 -14.85
C LEU A 395 14.95 -0.36 -15.82
N TRP A 396 16.26 -0.16 -15.68
CA TRP A 396 17.26 -0.82 -16.51
C TRP A 396 17.27 -2.34 -16.31
N VAL A 397 17.20 -2.82 -15.05
CA VAL A 397 17.13 -4.25 -14.72
C VAL A 397 15.92 -4.90 -15.38
N VAL A 398 14.74 -4.27 -15.26
CA VAL A 398 13.49 -4.78 -15.84
C VAL A 398 13.56 -4.80 -17.36
N LEU A 399 14.02 -3.72 -18.00
CA LEU A 399 14.16 -3.65 -19.46
C LEU A 399 15.15 -4.69 -20.00
N LYS A 400 16.26 -4.91 -19.27
CA LYS A 400 17.25 -5.93 -19.63
C LYS A 400 16.65 -7.34 -19.55
N ALA A 401 15.91 -7.66 -18.48
CA ALA A 401 15.24 -8.96 -18.32
C ALA A 401 14.14 -9.21 -19.36
N ILE A 402 13.41 -8.18 -19.77
CA ILE A 402 12.40 -8.29 -20.85
C ILE A 402 13.07 -8.54 -22.20
N ARG A 403 14.20 -7.91 -22.48
CA ARG A 403 14.89 -8.05 -23.78
C ARG A 403 15.59 -9.39 -23.96
N GLY A 404 15.87 -10.11 -22.87
CA GLY A 404 16.56 -11.40 -22.87
C GLY A 404 17.59 -11.54 -21.77
N GLY A 405 18.28 -12.67 -21.73
CA GLY A 405 19.30 -13.00 -20.74
C GLY A 405 19.39 -14.52 -20.52
N GLU A 406 19.94 -14.91 -19.39
CA GLU A 406 19.93 -16.29 -18.95
C GLU A 406 18.49 -16.76 -18.74
N LYS A 407 18.12 -17.91 -19.32
CA LYS A 407 16.77 -18.46 -19.17
C LYS A 407 16.48 -18.84 -17.74
N ALA A 408 15.33 -18.40 -17.24
CA ALA A 408 14.85 -18.75 -15.91
C ALA A 408 14.25 -20.17 -15.90
N PRO A 409 14.60 -21.02 -14.94
CA PRO A 409 13.95 -22.32 -14.75
C PRO A 409 12.51 -22.14 -14.24
N ALA A 410 11.71 -23.22 -14.28
CA ALA A 410 10.37 -23.22 -13.70
C ALA A 410 10.41 -22.89 -12.21
N LYS A 411 11.28 -23.55 -11.45
CA LYS A 411 11.57 -23.24 -10.04
C LYS A 411 12.82 -22.34 -9.98
N VAL A 412 12.61 -21.03 -9.93
CA VAL A 412 13.70 -20.03 -9.94
C VAL A 412 14.55 -20.06 -8.68
N TRP A 413 13.91 -20.23 -7.52
CA TRP A 413 14.57 -20.19 -6.21
C TRP A 413 14.54 -21.55 -5.55
N GLU A 414 15.66 -22.01 -5.02
CA GLU A 414 15.79 -23.33 -4.41
C GLU A 414 14.75 -23.58 -3.30
N GLY A 415 14.56 -22.61 -2.41
CA GLY A 415 13.59 -22.68 -1.31
C GLY A 415 12.15 -22.31 -1.67
N ALA A 416 11.85 -22.00 -2.94
CA ALA A 416 10.51 -21.61 -3.36
C ALA A 416 9.54 -22.80 -3.30
N GLU A 417 8.37 -22.56 -2.74
CA GLU A 417 7.27 -23.53 -2.66
C GLU A 417 5.99 -22.84 -3.15
N GLY A 418 5.11 -23.60 -3.81
CA GLY A 418 3.87 -23.08 -4.36
C GLY A 418 3.62 -23.54 -5.80
N LEU A 419 2.36 -23.47 -6.22
CA LEU A 419 1.95 -23.92 -7.56
C LEU A 419 2.56 -23.09 -8.67
N GLU A 420 2.81 -21.81 -8.43
CA GLU A 420 3.45 -20.89 -9.39
C GLU A 420 4.85 -21.33 -9.82
N TRP A 421 5.51 -22.16 -9.02
CA TRP A 421 6.84 -22.68 -9.32
C TRP A 421 6.83 -24.06 -9.99
N THR A 422 5.65 -24.63 -10.23
CA THR A 422 5.49 -25.90 -10.96
C THR A 422 5.31 -25.72 -12.47
N VAL A 423 4.99 -24.53 -12.92
CA VAL A 423 4.80 -24.16 -14.33
C VAL A 423 6.05 -23.52 -14.93
N PRO A 424 6.25 -23.55 -16.27
CA PRO A 424 7.39 -22.89 -16.93
C PRO A 424 7.53 -21.40 -16.61
N SER A 425 8.67 -20.83 -16.94
CA SER A 425 8.94 -19.38 -16.92
C SER A 425 9.18 -18.90 -18.35
N PRO A 426 8.33 -18.04 -18.95
CA PRO A 426 7.07 -17.52 -18.39
C PRO A 426 5.97 -18.58 -18.25
N ALA A 427 5.00 -18.32 -17.38
CA ALA A 427 3.84 -19.18 -17.23
C ALA A 427 2.97 -19.18 -18.50
N PRO A 428 2.30 -20.29 -18.87
CA PRO A 428 1.36 -20.33 -19.99
C PRO A 428 0.20 -19.35 -19.79
N HIS A 429 -0.44 -18.93 -20.89
CA HIS A 429 -1.52 -17.94 -20.87
C HIS A 429 -2.69 -18.31 -19.95
N HIS A 430 -3.07 -19.60 -19.89
CA HIS A 430 -4.10 -20.12 -18.99
C HIS A 430 -3.49 -20.87 -17.78
N THR A 431 -2.30 -20.51 -17.38
CA THR A 431 -1.56 -21.01 -16.20
C THR A 431 -1.39 -22.52 -16.15
N PHE A 432 -2.47 -23.30 -16.10
CA PHE A 432 -2.50 -24.76 -16.02
C PHE A 432 -3.37 -25.36 -17.12
N GLU A 433 -2.87 -26.38 -17.83
CA GLU A 433 -3.63 -27.13 -18.82
C GLU A 433 -4.73 -27.97 -18.14
N GLU A 434 -4.38 -28.56 -16.99
CA GLU A 434 -5.31 -29.28 -16.12
C GLU A 434 -5.22 -28.72 -14.70
N PRO A 435 -6.34 -28.64 -13.94
CA PRO A 435 -6.32 -28.16 -12.56
C PRO A 435 -5.37 -29.02 -11.70
N PRO A 436 -4.36 -28.43 -11.05
CA PRO A 436 -3.47 -29.17 -10.19
C PRO A 436 -4.22 -29.66 -8.94
N VAL A 437 -3.83 -30.82 -8.40
CA VAL A 437 -4.39 -31.37 -7.16
C VAL A 437 -3.43 -31.11 -6.01
N VAL A 438 -3.89 -30.41 -5.00
CA VAL A 438 -3.12 -30.14 -3.76
C VAL A 438 -3.44 -31.24 -2.73
N LYS A 439 -2.39 -31.98 -2.36
CA LYS A 439 -2.48 -33.06 -1.35
C LYS A 439 -2.49 -32.53 0.08
#